data_0b78a0df10be6c14ce9ea0867014e12d
#
_entry.id   0b78a0df10be6c14ce9ea0867014e12d
#
_cell.length_a   1.000
_cell.length_b   1.000
_cell.length_c   1.000
_cell.angle_alpha   90.00
_cell.angle_beta   90.00
_cell.angle_gamma   90.00
#
_symmetry.space_group_name_H-M   'P 1'
#
loop_
_entity.id
_entity.type
_entity.pdbx_description
1 polymer ?
#
loop_
_entity_poly.entity_id
_entity_poly.type
_entity_poly.pdbx_seq_one_letter_code
_entity_poly.pdbx_strand_id
1 'polypeptide(L)'
;MAGVLIALLAIVVAEALLRRYVWRRPTDLRAVAASLVDALVRRGGDLLGLSMLAPLPAFAFAHRLATIRMESAAAWGVLYLLVEFAYYWHHRLTHRVRWFWASHSVHHSSNELVLASAVRLGWTGRLGGAVAFFTPLVWLGFPPQAVSGLVAAGLFWQFWLHADWMPRLGPLEWVLNTPAHHRVHHASNPEYLDCNYGSSLIVFDRLFGSFVALRDDIEIRYGLTTPVLSHNPVRIAFNEWLALARDVRAARGWRARVRVMFGPP
;
A
#
# COMPACT_ATOMS: atom_id res chain seq x y z
N MET A 1 -3.86 -14.03 14.54
CA MET A 1 -3.30 -12.81 13.93
C MET A 1 -1.84 -12.55 14.34
N ALA A 2 -1.44 -12.66 15.62
CA ALA A 2 -0.03 -12.48 16.02
C ALA A 2 0.94 -13.47 15.33
N GLY A 3 0.57 -14.74 15.23
CA GLY A 3 1.39 -15.75 14.55
C GLY A 3 1.67 -15.47 13.07
N VAL A 4 0.68 -14.94 12.33
CA VAL A 4 0.88 -14.56 10.92
C VAL A 4 1.90 -13.43 10.79
N LEU A 5 1.80 -12.40 11.65
CA LEU A 5 2.78 -11.30 11.64
C LEU A 5 4.19 -11.82 11.95
N ILE A 6 4.33 -12.65 12.99
CA ILE A 6 5.64 -13.25 13.34
C ILE A 6 6.21 -14.04 12.17
N ALA A 7 5.39 -14.84 11.49
CA ALA A 7 5.81 -15.59 10.32
C ALA A 7 6.27 -14.68 9.18
N LEU A 8 5.51 -13.62 8.86
CA LEU A 8 5.89 -12.65 7.83
C LEU A 8 7.21 -11.94 8.17
N LEU A 9 7.39 -11.51 9.42
CA LEU A 9 8.64 -10.86 9.86
C LEU A 9 9.82 -11.85 9.80
N ALA A 10 9.61 -13.12 10.15
CA ALA A 10 10.64 -14.16 10.01
C ALA A 10 11.03 -14.38 8.53
N ILE A 11 10.06 -14.39 7.61
CA ILE A 11 10.29 -14.49 6.16
C ILE A 11 11.09 -13.28 5.66
N VAL A 12 10.76 -12.05 6.11
CA VAL A 12 11.50 -10.84 5.78
C VAL A 12 12.96 -10.94 6.20
N VAL A 13 13.21 -11.40 7.44
CA VAL A 13 14.58 -11.59 7.95
C VAL A 13 15.31 -12.68 7.15
N ALA A 14 14.64 -13.81 6.91
CA ALA A 14 15.21 -14.90 6.12
C ALA A 14 15.59 -14.45 4.71
N GLU A 15 14.71 -13.73 4.00
CA GLU A 15 15.02 -13.16 2.68
C GLU A 15 16.24 -12.25 2.75
N ALA A 16 16.28 -11.30 3.69
CA ALA A 16 17.38 -10.35 3.82
C ALA A 16 18.73 -11.06 4.04
N LEU A 17 18.76 -12.10 4.88
CA LEU A 17 19.95 -12.91 5.12
C LEU A 17 20.33 -13.74 3.88
N LEU A 18 19.36 -14.38 3.21
CA LEU A 18 19.60 -15.11 1.96
C LEU A 18 20.17 -14.19 0.88
N ARG A 19 19.56 -13.02 0.69
CA ARG A 19 20.06 -12.02 -0.27
C ARG A 19 21.52 -11.64 0.04
N ARG A 20 21.80 -11.29 1.29
CA ARG A 20 23.11 -10.79 1.70
C ARG A 20 24.21 -11.84 1.65
N TYR A 21 23.95 -13.03 2.17
CA TYR A 21 25.00 -14.04 2.44
C TYR A 21 25.01 -15.19 1.44
N VAL A 22 23.87 -15.59 0.87
CA VAL A 22 23.75 -16.71 -0.08
C VAL A 22 23.75 -16.21 -1.52
N TRP A 23 22.86 -15.30 -1.86
CA TRP A 23 22.73 -14.76 -3.24
C TRP A 23 23.75 -13.66 -3.53
N ARG A 24 24.45 -13.17 -2.51
CA ARG A 24 25.46 -12.11 -2.59
C ARG A 24 24.96 -10.85 -3.30
N ARG A 25 23.66 -10.54 -3.15
CA ARG A 25 23.05 -9.32 -3.67
C ARG A 25 23.25 -8.17 -2.68
N PRO A 26 23.47 -6.94 -3.16
CA PRO A 26 23.44 -5.76 -2.30
C PRO A 26 22.13 -5.76 -1.50
N THR A 27 22.21 -5.57 -0.20
CA THR A 27 21.04 -5.51 0.69
C THR A 27 21.37 -4.61 1.86
N ASP A 28 20.60 -3.53 2.01
CA ASP A 28 20.76 -2.59 3.12
C ASP A 28 20.03 -3.12 4.37
N LEU A 29 20.77 -3.82 5.22
CA LEU A 29 20.23 -4.38 6.47
C LEU A 29 19.72 -3.29 7.44
N ARG A 30 20.22 -2.04 7.35
CA ARG A 30 19.70 -0.92 8.16
C ARG A 30 18.32 -0.50 7.67
N ALA A 31 18.11 -0.49 6.36
CA ALA A 31 16.79 -0.23 5.76
C ALA A 31 15.80 -1.35 6.12
N VAL A 32 16.23 -2.62 6.11
CA VAL A 32 15.43 -3.76 6.58
C VAL A 32 15.05 -3.57 8.06
N ALA A 33 16.02 -3.26 8.94
CA ALA A 33 15.75 -3.02 10.36
C ALA A 33 14.77 -1.85 10.58
N ALA A 34 14.92 -0.76 9.82
CA ALA A 34 13.98 0.36 9.88
C ALA A 34 12.56 -0.05 9.48
N SER A 35 12.40 -0.93 8.47
CA SER A 35 11.11 -1.47 8.05
C SER A 35 10.47 -2.36 9.13
N LEU A 36 11.27 -3.20 9.80
CA LEU A 36 10.78 -4.04 10.89
C LEU A 36 10.33 -3.19 12.10
N VAL A 37 11.08 -2.15 12.45
CA VAL A 37 10.68 -1.19 13.50
C VAL A 37 9.39 -0.47 13.11
N ASP A 38 9.26 -0.03 11.85
CA ASP A 38 8.03 0.58 11.34
C ASP A 38 6.82 -0.34 11.53
N ALA A 39 6.94 -1.60 11.12
CA ALA A 39 5.88 -2.60 11.25
C ALA A 39 5.49 -2.85 12.72
N LEU A 40 6.45 -2.94 13.63
CA LEU A 40 6.21 -3.18 15.05
C LEU A 40 5.52 -1.99 15.73
N VAL A 41 5.99 -0.76 15.47
CA VAL A 41 5.38 0.46 16.02
C VAL A 41 3.96 0.64 15.48
N ARG A 42 3.74 0.43 14.18
CA ARG A 42 2.42 0.44 13.57
C ARG A 42 1.49 -0.57 14.24
N ARG A 43 1.96 -1.81 14.45
CA ARG A 43 1.19 -2.84 15.14
C ARG A 43 0.86 -2.48 16.58
N GLY A 44 1.79 -1.89 17.32
CA GLY A 44 1.55 -1.36 18.66
C GLY A 44 0.41 -0.34 18.66
N GLY A 45 0.44 0.60 17.72
CA GLY A 45 -0.64 1.57 17.54
C GLY A 45 -2.00 0.92 17.19
N ASP A 46 -2.02 -0.19 16.40
CA ASP A 46 -3.25 -0.94 16.10
C ASP A 46 -3.84 -1.59 17.35
N LEU A 47 -2.99 -2.15 18.21
CA LEU A 47 -3.42 -2.75 19.48
C LEU A 47 -3.98 -1.72 20.46
N LEU A 48 -3.47 -0.48 20.43
CA LEU A 48 -3.98 0.61 21.24
C LEU A 48 -5.30 1.22 20.72
N GLY A 49 -5.86 0.68 19.63
CA GLY A 49 -7.15 1.11 19.10
C GLY A 49 -7.17 2.56 18.58
N LEU A 50 -6.03 3.12 18.20
CA LEU A 50 -5.88 4.53 17.82
C LEU A 50 -6.55 4.89 16.48
N SER A 51 -7.47 4.08 15.94
CA SER A 51 -8.16 4.38 14.69
C SER A 51 -9.41 5.23 14.93
N MET A 52 -9.37 6.50 14.56
CA MET A 52 -10.51 7.41 14.63
C MET A 52 -11.69 6.97 13.74
N LEU A 53 -11.43 6.17 12.69
CA LEU A 53 -12.46 5.70 11.75
C LEU A 53 -12.96 4.27 12.05
N ALA A 54 -12.49 3.63 13.14
CA ALA A 54 -12.89 2.27 13.49
C ALA A 54 -14.42 2.08 13.70
N PRO A 55 -15.18 3.04 14.22
CA PRO A 55 -16.64 2.90 14.35
C PRO A 55 -17.41 2.97 13.02
N LEU A 56 -16.80 3.51 11.96
CA LEU A 56 -17.50 3.79 10.70
C LEU A 56 -18.08 2.53 10.03
N PRO A 57 -17.35 1.40 9.90
CA PRO A 57 -17.92 0.19 9.32
C PRO A 57 -19.07 -0.40 10.19
N ALA A 58 -18.97 -0.33 11.52
CA ALA A 58 -20.03 -0.80 12.40
C ALA A 58 -21.29 0.04 12.25
N PHE A 59 -21.17 1.36 12.20
CA PHE A 59 -22.27 2.27 11.93
C PHE A 59 -22.88 2.00 10.54
N ALA A 60 -22.07 1.85 9.50
CA ALA A 60 -22.53 1.56 8.14
C ALA A 60 -23.29 0.23 8.08
N PHE A 61 -22.82 -0.80 8.79
CA PHE A 61 -23.49 -2.10 8.83
C PHE A 61 -24.82 -2.03 9.58
N ALA A 62 -24.93 -1.26 10.64
CA ALA A 62 -26.19 -1.03 11.36
C ALA A 62 -27.24 -0.36 10.47
N HIS A 63 -26.80 0.49 9.50
CA HIS A 63 -27.67 1.24 8.59
C HIS A 63 -27.58 0.73 7.13
N ARG A 64 -27.26 -0.54 6.94
CA ARG A 64 -27.06 -1.14 5.62
C ARG A 64 -28.34 -1.17 4.79
N LEU A 65 -28.19 -1.05 3.47
CA LEU A 65 -29.28 -1.10 2.50
C LEU A 65 -29.93 -2.49 2.41
N ALA A 66 -29.14 -3.56 2.54
CA ALA A 66 -29.57 -4.93 2.45
C ALA A 66 -28.76 -5.81 3.40
N THR A 67 -29.11 -7.08 3.51
CA THR A 67 -28.27 -8.09 4.18
C THR A 67 -27.87 -9.11 3.13
N ILE A 68 -26.60 -9.06 2.72
CA ILE A 68 -26.05 -9.96 1.71
C ILE A 68 -25.43 -11.16 2.42
N ARG A 69 -25.96 -12.36 2.13
CA ARG A 69 -25.45 -13.62 2.67
C ARG A 69 -24.27 -14.11 1.82
N MET A 70 -23.19 -14.51 2.48
CA MET A 70 -21.97 -15.01 1.85
C MET A 70 -21.99 -16.55 1.69
N GLU A 71 -23.13 -17.11 1.23
CA GLU A 71 -23.34 -18.54 1.11
C GLU A 71 -22.99 -19.11 -0.28
N SER A 72 -22.82 -18.25 -1.28
CA SER A 72 -22.55 -18.67 -2.65
C SER A 72 -21.18 -18.18 -3.15
N ALA A 73 -20.56 -18.94 -4.05
CA ALA A 73 -19.34 -18.50 -4.73
C ALA A 73 -19.54 -17.20 -5.50
N ALA A 74 -20.74 -16.97 -6.06
CA ALA A 74 -21.08 -15.73 -6.76
C ALA A 74 -21.03 -14.51 -5.83
N ALA A 75 -21.56 -14.60 -4.59
CA ALA A 75 -21.49 -13.51 -3.60
C ALA A 75 -20.04 -13.17 -3.24
N TRP A 76 -19.19 -14.18 -3.06
CA TRP A 76 -17.76 -13.99 -2.82
C TRP A 76 -17.03 -13.39 -4.05
N GLY A 77 -17.34 -13.84 -5.26
CA GLY A 77 -16.78 -13.30 -6.50
C GLY A 77 -17.14 -11.83 -6.71
N VAL A 78 -18.41 -11.45 -6.48
CA VAL A 78 -18.86 -10.07 -6.56
C VAL A 78 -18.14 -9.21 -5.51
N LEU A 79 -18.11 -9.65 -4.24
CA LEU A 79 -17.42 -8.91 -3.19
C LEU A 79 -15.93 -8.76 -3.49
N TYR A 80 -15.27 -9.82 -3.98
CA TYR A 80 -13.86 -9.77 -4.37
C TYR A 80 -13.61 -8.68 -5.43
N LEU A 81 -14.39 -8.63 -6.50
CA LEU A 81 -14.26 -7.61 -7.54
C LEU A 81 -14.51 -6.20 -7.01
N LEU A 82 -15.48 -6.03 -6.11
CA LEU A 82 -15.77 -4.75 -5.47
C LEU A 82 -14.65 -4.31 -4.52
N VAL A 83 -14.04 -5.23 -3.77
CA VAL A 83 -12.87 -4.96 -2.92
C VAL A 83 -11.67 -4.55 -3.76
N GLU A 84 -11.38 -5.26 -4.87
CA GLU A 84 -10.31 -4.92 -5.80
C GLU A 84 -10.54 -3.54 -6.44
N PHE A 85 -11.78 -3.22 -6.82
CA PHE A 85 -12.16 -1.92 -7.36
C PHE A 85 -11.97 -0.79 -6.32
N ALA A 86 -12.45 -1.00 -5.09
CA ALA A 86 -12.29 -0.02 -4.01
C ALA A 86 -10.80 0.18 -3.65
N TYR A 87 -10.02 -0.91 -3.65
CA TYR A 87 -8.58 -0.84 -3.42
C TYR A 87 -7.87 -0.05 -4.53
N TYR A 88 -8.17 -0.32 -5.80
CA TYR A 88 -7.59 0.41 -6.94
C TYR A 88 -7.78 1.92 -6.80
N TRP A 89 -9.01 2.38 -6.53
CA TRP A 89 -9.28 3.82 -6.36
C TRP A 89 -8.64 4.40 -5.12
N HIS A 90 -8.66 3.67 -4.00
CA HIS A 90 -7.94 4.10 -2.79
C HIS A 90 -6.45 4.27 -3.09
N HIS A 91 -5.80 3.25 -3.66
CA HIS A 91 -4.37 3.26 -3.94
C HIS A 91 -4.00 4.35 -4.96
N ARG A 92 -4.78 4.50 -6.03
CA ARG A 92 -4.59 5.59 -6.99
C ARG A 92 -4.67 6.97 -6.33
N LEU A 93 -5.60 7.17 -5.41
CA LEU A 93 -5.75 8.43 -4.68
C LEU A 93 -4.62 8.65 -3.67
N THR A 94 -4.03 7.59 -3.09
CA THR A 94 -2.84 7.75 -2.23
C THR A 94 -1.62 8.28 -2.99
N HIS A 95 -1.57 8.12 -4.30
CA HIS A 95 -0.54 8.71 -5.17
C HIS A 95 -0.90 10.07 -5.73
N ARG A 96 -2.19 10.41 -5.81
CA ARG A 96 -2.67 11.62 -6.51
C ARG A 96 -3.12 12.74 -5.57
N VAL A 97 -3.27 12.44 -4.28
CA VAL A 97 -3.69 13.41 -3.26
C VAL A 97 -2.61 13.50 -2.20
N ARG A 98 -1.99 14.67 -2.06
CA ARG A 98 -0.82 14.88 -1.20
C ARG A 98 -1.04 14.50 0.26
N TRP A 99 -2.24 14.72 0.79
CA TRP A 99 -2.61 14.27 2.14
C TRP A 99 -2.45 12.75 2.32
N PHE A 100 -2.95 11.97 1.37
CA PHE A 100 -2.84 10.51 1.41
C PHE A 100 -1.43 10.03 1.09
N TRP A 101 -0.76 10.71 0.14
CA TRP A 101 0.64 10.47 -0.18
C TRP A 101 1.55 10.64 1.01
N ALA A 102 1.31 11.60 1.91
CA ALA A 102 2.11 11.83 3.10
C ALA A 102 2.21 10.58 4.01
N SER A 103 1.19 9.72 4.01
CA SER A 103 1.26 8.40 4.65
C SER A 103 1.86 7.32 3.75
N HIS A 104 1.52 7.32 2.45
CA HIS A 104 1.88 6.25 1.52
C HIS A 104 3.34 6.37 1.01
N SER A 105 3.89 7.56 0.98
CA SER A 105 5.30 7.82 0.64
C SER A 105 6.30 7.03 1.51
N VAL A 106 5.93 6.68 2.74
CA VAL A 106 6.75 5.83 3.62
C VAL A 106 6.97 4.45 2.98
N HIS A 107 5.93 3.89 2.36
CA HIS A 107 5.99 2.62 1.64
C HIS A 107 6.93 2.69 0.44
N HIS A 108 6.87 3.79 -0.33
CA HIS A 108 7.74 4.03 -1.49
C HIS A 108 9.15 4.54 -1.12
N SER A 109 9.45 4.80 0.16
CA SER A 109 10.73 5.38 0.57
C SER A 109 11.93 4.41 0.58
N SER A 110 11.69 3.13 0.29
CA SER A 110 12.78 2.13 0.22
C SER A 110 13.52 2.23 -1.12
N ASN A 111 14.86 2.32 -1.06
CA ASN A 111 15.69 2.31 -2.25
C ASN A 111 15.95 0.91 -2.82
N GLU A 112 15.37 -0.12 -2.21
CA GLU A 112 15.38 -1.50 -2.67
C GLU A 112 13.96 -2.05 -2.60
N LEU A 113 13.55 -2.87 -3.57
CA LEU A 113 12.29 -3.60 -3.52
C LEU A 113 12.58 -5.01 -2.98
N VAL A 114 12.26 -5.23 -1.73
CA VAL A 114 12.48 -6.47 -0.98
C VAL A 114 11.27 -6.73 -0.08
N LEU A 115 11.10 -7.93 0.44
CA LEU A 115 9.95 -8.23 1.33
C LEU A 115 9.85 -7.29 2.55
N ALA A 116 10.98 -6.74 3.01
CA ALA A 116 10.99 -5.70 4.04
C ALA A 116 10.26 -4.42 3.62
N SER A 117 10.21 -4.09 2.33
CA SER A 117 9.47 -2.94 1.82
C SER A 117 7.96 -3.14 1.96
N ALA A 118 7.46 -4.38 1.84
CA ALA A 118 6.06 -4.70 2.00
C ALA A 118 5.50 -4.37 3.40
N VAL A 119 6.33 -4.49 4.43
CA VAL A 119 5.91 -4.23 5.81
C VAL A 119 6.15 -2.79 6.26
N ARG A 120 6.84 -1.97 5.46
CA ARG A 120 7.04 -0.53 5.67
C ARG A 120 5.82 0.24 5.21
N LEU A 121 4.84 0.46 6.08
CA LEU A 121 3.55 1.08 5.74
C LEU A 121 3.29 2.42 6.44
N GLY A 122 4.23 2.87 7.26
CA GLY A 122 4.14 4.11 8.04
C GLY A 122 3.15 4.04 9.21
N TRP A 123 3.29 4.98 10.13
CA TRP A 123 2.49 5.03 11.36
C TRP A 123 1.17 5.78 11.18
N THR A 124 1.08 6.58 10.12
CA THR A 124 -0.06 7.47 9.82
C THR A 124 -1.03 6.88 8.80
N GLY A 125 -0.89 5.60 8.43
CA GLY A 125 -1.73 4.94 7.42
C GLY A 125 -3.24 5.01 7.69
N ARG A 126 -3.64 5.17 8.97
CA ARG A 126 -5.05 5.42 9.36
C ARG A 126 -5.60 6.74 8.85
N LEU A 127 -4.74 7.75 8.63
CA LEU A 127 -5.09 9.03 8.02
C LEU A 127 -5.18 8.92 6.48
N GLY A 128 -4.76 7.79 5.91
CA GLY A 128 -4.83 7.49 4.48
C GLY A 128 -6.22 7.12 3.96
N GLY A 129 -7.25 7.12 4.82
CA GLY A 129 -8.64 7.00 4.41
C GLY A 129 -9.12 5.61 3.98
N ALA A 130 -8.29 4.55 4.06
CA ALA A 130 -8.63 3.21 3.59
C ALA A 130 -10.00 2.72 4.10
N VAL A 131 -10.29 2.92 5.40
CA VAL A 131 -11.57 2.52 6.00
C VAL A 131 -12.76 3.14 5.27
N ALA A 132 -12.67 4.42 4.88
CA ALA A 132 -13.74 5.12 4.18
C ALA A 132 -14.02 4.51 2.78
N PHE A 133 -12.98 3.99 2.09
CA PHE A 133 -13.13 3.37 0.77
C PHE A 133 -13.83 2.02 0.81
N PHE A 134 -13.64 1.25 1.88
CA PHE A 134 -14.28 -0.07 2.02
C PHE A 134 -15.63 -0.01 2.75
N THR A 135 -15.91 1.05 3.51
CA THR A 135 -17.18 1.25 4.22
C THR A 135 -18.41 1.21 3.32
N PRO A 136 -18.43 1.75 2.08
CA PRO A 136 -19.58 1.62 1.18
C PRO A 136 -19.99 0.17 0.90
N LEU A 137 -19.05 -0.77 0.85
CA LEU A 137 -19.34 -2.18 0.66
C LEU A 137 -20.11 -2.77 1.87
N VAL A 138 -19.71 -2.34 3.06
CA VAL A 138 -20.41 -2.70 4.29
C VAL A 138 -21.81 -2.10 4.35
N TRP A 139 -21.95 -0.85 3.91
CA TRP A 139 -23.25 -0.17 3.82
C TRP A 139 -24.18 -0.80 2.78
N LEU A 140 -23.66 -1.28 1.65
CA LEU A 140 -24.44 -2.07 0.69
C LEU A 140 -25.01 -3.36 1.29
N GLY A 141 -24.40 -3.89 2.37
CA GLY A 141 -24.91 -5.05 3.11
C GLY A 141 -23.95 -6.23 3.19
N PHE A 142 -22.74 -6.12 2.69
CA PHE A 142 -21.71 -7.16 2.88
C PHE A 142 -21.22 -7.18 4.32
N PRO A 143 -21.03 -8.37 4.94
CA PRO A 143 -20.53 -8.48 6.30
C PRO A 143 -19.14 -7.83 6.46
N PRO A 144 -18.91 -7.01 7.50
CA PRO A 144 -17.60 -6.37 7.72
C PRO A 144 -16.43 -7.34 7.75
N GLN A 145 -16.66 -8.56 8.30
CA GLN A 145 -15.66 -9.62 8.37
C GLN A 145 -15.28 -10.16 6.98
N ALA A 146 -16.26 -10.28 6.07
CA ALA A 146 -15.99 -10.72 4.69
C ALA A 146 -15.18 -9.66 3.93
N VAL A 147 -15.58 -8.37 4.05
CA VAL A 147 -14.84 -7.24 3.45
C VAL A 147 -13.40 -7.20 3.98
N SER A 148 -13.22 -7.19 5.31
CA SER A 148 -11.89 -7.14 5.92
C SER A 148 -11.04 -8.37 5.62
N GLY A 149 -11.67 -9.55 5.49
CA GLY A 149 -11.00 -10.80 5.11
C GLY A 149 -10.41 -10.72 3.70
N LEU A 150 -11.17 -10.22 2.72
CA LEU A 150 -10.68 -10.05 1.35
C LEU A 150 -9.62 -8.94 1.25
N VAL A 151 -9.76 -7.84 1.99
CA VAL A 151 -8.71 -6.82 2.09
C VAL A 151 -7.42 -7.44 2.64
N ALA A 152 -7.50 -8.23 3.70
CA ALA A 152 -6.34 -8.92 4.28
C ALA A 152 -5.70 -9.92 3.31
N ALA A 153 -6.51 -10.65 2.54
CA ALA A 153 -6.02 -11.55 1.48
C ALA A 153 -5.28 -10.79 0.38
N GLY A 154 -5.80 -9.64 -0.06
CA GLY A 154 -5.14 -8.75 -1.00
C GLY A 154 -3.80 -8.21 -0.48
N LEU A 155 -3.74 -7.80 0.80
CA LEU A 155 -2.48 -7.36 1.43
C LEU A 155 -1.46 -8.51 1.55
N PHE A 156 -1.92 -9.73 1.81
CA PHE A 156 -1.06 -10.91 1.81
C PHE A 156 -0.50 -11.22 0.41
N TRP A 157 -1.33 -11.09 -0.64
CA TRP A 157 -0.86 -11.18 -2.03
C TRP A 157 0.20 -10.12 -2.31
N GLN A 158 -0.04 -8.87 -1.94
CA GLN A 158 0.87 -7.75 -2.17
C GLN A 158 2.20 -7.89 -1.42
N PHE A 159 2.24 -8.60 -0.29
CA PHE A 159 3.50 -8.91 0.38
C PHE A 159 4.48 -9.59 -0.58
N TRP A 160 4.01 -10.57 -1.36
CA TRP A 160 4.84 -11.30 -2.33
C TRP A 160 5.20 -10.48 -3.57
N LEU A 161 4.44 -9.46 -3.91
CA LEU A 161 4.75 -8.57 -5.02
C LEU A 161 6.07 -7.82 -4.82
N HIS A 162 6.54 -7.68 -3.57
CA HIS A 162 7.81 -7.03 -3.24
C HIS A 162 9.04 -7.95 -3.40
N ALA A 163 8.85 -9.21 -3.79
CA ALA A 163 9.94 -10.13 -4.09
C ALA A 163 10.52 -9.83 -5.48
N ASP A 164 11.52 -8.95 -5.57
CA ASP A 164 12.14 -8.53 -6.84
C ASP A 164 12.81 -9.67 -7.61
N TRP A 165 13.14 -10.74 -6.89
CA TRP A 165 13.75 -11.95 -7.43
C TRP A 165 12.79 -12.89 -8.14
N MET A 166 11.48 -12.68 -8.00
CA MET A 166 10.49 -13.46 -8.72
C MET A 166 10.51 -13.14 -10.23
N PRO A 167 10.46 -14.16 -11.10
CA PRO A 167 10.43 -13.96 -12.54
C PRO A 167 9.09 -13.37 -13.00
N ARG A 168 9.03 -12.98 -14.27
CA ARG A 168 7.75 -12.67 -14.93
C ARG A 168 6.86 -13.91 -14.97
N LEU A 169 5.58 -13.73 -14.72
CA LEU A 169 4.60 -14.82 -14.65
C LEU A 169 3.88 -15.07 -15.99
N GLY A 170 4.36 -14.45 -17.08
CA GLY A 170 3.85 -14.68 -18.43
C GLY A 170 2.37 -14.32 -18.60
N PRO A 171 1.51 -15.23 -19.14
CA PRO A 171 0.10 -14.91 -19.41
C PRO A 171 -0.71 -14.49 -18.18
N LEU A 172 -0.31 -14.90 -16.98
CA LEU A 172 -0.99 -14.48 -15.74
C LEU A 172 -0.92 -12.97 -15.51
N GLU A 173 0.09 -12.29 -16.06
CA GLU A 173 0.28 -10.84 -16.01
C GLU A 173 -0.81 -10.04 -16.75
N TRP A 174 -1.65 -10.68 -17.55
CA TRP A 174 -2.82 -10.04 -18.16
C TRP A 174 -3.92 -9.73 -17.14
N VAL A 175 -4.04 -10.55 -16.12
CA VAL A 175 -5.14 -10.50 -15.13
C VAL A 175 -4.61 -10.16 -13.74
N LEU A 176 -3.53 -10.82 -13.31
CA LEU A 176 -2.99 -10.65 -11.96
C LEU A 176 -1.99 -9.50 -11.90
N ASN A 177 -2.02 -8.77 -10.80
CA ASN A 177 -0.90 -7.93 -10.41
C ASN A 177 0.25 -8.83 -9.95
N THR A 178 1.44 -8.63 -10.50
CA THR A 178 2.61 -9.50 -10.32
C THR A 178 3.82 -8.72 -9.81
N PRO A 179 4.88 -9.38 -9.33
CA PRO A 179 6.12 -8.69 -8.98
C PRO A 179 6.69 -7.83 -10.11
N ALA A 180 6.49 -8.21 -11.39
CA ALA A 180 6.92 -7.40 -12.53
C ALA A 180 6.19 -6.04 -12.58
N HIS A 181 4.87 -6.05 -12.37
CA HIS A 181 4.06 -4.83 -12.33
C HIS A 181 4.38 -3.98 -11.09
N HIS A 182 4.63 -4.62 -9.97
CA HIS A 182 4.91 -3.94 -8.70
C HIS A 182 6.31 -3.31 -8.67
N ARG A 183 7.29 -3.91 -9.38
CA ARG A 183 8.59 -3.27 -9.64
C ARG A 183 8.42 -1.93 -10.36
N VAL A 184 7.54 -1.88 -11.35
CA VAL A 184 7.20 -0.65 -12.09
C VAL A 184 6.51 0.34 -11.16
N HIS A 185 5.54 -0.11 -10.35
CA HIS A 185 4.81 0.73 -9.41
C HIS A 185 5.73 1.42 -8.38
N HIS A 186 6.73 0.71 -7.85
CA HIS A 186 7.69 1.24 -6.89
C HIS A 186 8.86 2.01 -7.49
N ALA A 187 8.93 2.07 -8.83
CA ALA A 187 10.03 2.77 -9.50
C ALA A 187 9.89 4.29 -9.38
N SER A 188 11.03 4.96 -9.20
CA SER A 188 11.15 6.43 -9.25
C SER A 188 11.53 6.98 -10.62
N ASN A 189 11.61 6.12 -11.63
CA ASN A 189 11.84 6.52 -13.02
C ASN A 189 10.66 7.34 -13.54
N PRO A 190 10.88 8.45 -14.26
CA PRO A 190 9.79 9.29 -14.79
C PRO A 190 8.74 8.52 -15.61
N GLU A 191 9.19 7.50 -16.36
CA GLU A 191 8.34 6.65 -17.22
C GLU A 191 7.40 5.74 -16.43
N TYR A 192 7.65 5.54 -15.13
CA TYR A 192 6.96 4.60 -14.25
C TYR A 192 6.20 5.27 -13.11
N LEU A 193 6.20 6.60 -13.06
CA LEU A 193 5.47 7.29 -12.00
C LEU A 193 3.96 7.12 -12.16
N ASP A 194 3.28 6.99 -11.05
CA ASP A 194 1.81 7.01 -10.97
C ASP A 194 1.10 5.94 -11.80
N CYS A 195 1.52 4.68 -11.70
CA CYS A 195 0.94 3.56 -12.45
C CYS A 195 0.84 2.27 -11.60
N ASN A 196 0.11 1.27 -12.13
CA ASN A 196 -0.02 -0.09 -11.59
C ASN A 196 -0.52 -0.15 -10.13
N TYR A 197 -1.71 0.40 -9.87
CA TYR A 197 -2.31 0.53 -8.54
C TYR A 197 -3.06 -0.70 -8.04
N GLY A 198 -3.24 -1.73 -8.87
CA GLY A 198 -4.02 -2.92 -8.54
C GLY A 198 -3.53 -3.63 -7.26
N SER A 199 -4.44 -4.28 -6.53
CA SER A 199 -4.10 -5.15 -5.42
C SER A 199 -3.62 -6.51 -5.93
N SER A 200 -4.52 -7.48 -6.09
CA SER A 200 -4.21 -8.77 -6.69
C SER A 200 -4.54 -8.82 -8.19
N LEU A 201 -5.41 -7.93 -8.68
CA LEU A 201 -5.78 -7.80 -10.08
C LEU A 201 -5.18 -6.55 -10.71
N ILE A 202 -4.61 -6.69 -11.93
CA ILE A 202 -4.12 -5.56 -12.76
C ILE A 202 -5.19 -5.06 -13.75
N VAL A 203 -6.33 -5.71 -13.79
CA VAL A 203 -7.38 -5.42 -14.77
C VAL A 203 -7.94 -4.01 -14.65
N PHE A 204 -8.01 -3.45 -13.46
CA PHE A 204 -8.49 -2.08 -13.26
C PHE A 204 -7.49 -1.03 -13.77
N ASP A 205 -6.18 -1.30 -13.66
CA ASP A 205 -5.16 -0.45 -14.27
C ASP A 205 -5.28 -0.43 -15.80
N ARG A 206 -5.54 -1.60 -16.41
CA ARG A 206 -5.78 -1.68 -17.84
C ARG A 206 -7.07 -0.95 -18.24
N LEU A 207 -8.13 -1.13 -17.48
CA LEU A 207 -9.44 -0.51 -17.73
C LEU A 207 -9.39 1.03 -17.61
N PHE A 208 -8.69 1.55 -16.62
CA PHE A 208 -8.63 2.99 -16.33
C PHE A 208 -7.34 3.68 -16.80
N GLY A 209 -6.54 3.00 -17.65
CA GLY A 209 -5.40 3.59 -18.35
C GLY A 209 -4.19 3.92 -17.47
N SER A 210 -4.04 3.25 -16.31
CA SER A 210 -2.88 3.38 -15.44
C SER A 210 -1.91 2.20 -15.52
N PHE A 211 -2.11 1.28 -16.47
CA PHE A 211 -1.21 0.15 -16.67
C PHE A 211 0.04 0.53 -17.44
N VAL A 212 1.21 0.17 -16.89
CA VAL A 212 2.51 0.27 -17.55
C VAL A 212 3.26 -1.05 -17.39
N ALA A 213 3.70 -1.63 -18.49
CA ALA A 213 4.47 -2.86 -18.49
C ALA A 213 5.94 -2.61 -18.08
N LEU A 214 6.54 -3.59 -17.42
CA LEU A 214 7.98 -3.59 -17.18
C LEU A 214 8.74 -3.72 -18.51
N ARG A 215 9.66 -2.80 -18.76
CA ARG A 215 10.53 -2.76 -19.94
C ARG A 215 11.94 -3.23 -19.57
N ASP A 216 12.58 -4.00 -20.46
CA ASP A 216 13.91 -4.56 -20.23
C ASP A 216 15.02 -3.55 -20.56
N ASP A 217 14.71 -2.49 -21.32
CA ASP A 217 15.63 -1.41 -21.70
C ASP A 217 15.70 -0.28 -20.67
N ILE A 218 14.92 -0.34 -19.57
CA ILE A 218 14.92 0.66 -18.49
C ILE A 218 15.46 0.03 -17.22
N GLU A 219 16.58 0.54 -16.73
CA GLU A 219 17.10 0.21 -15.41
C GLU A 219 16.19 0.82 -14.33
N ILE A 220 15.60 -0.02 -13.48
CA ILE A 220 14.70 0.42 -12.43
C ILE A 220 15.48 1.09 -11.30
N ARG A 221 15.02 2.26 -10.88
CA ARG A 221 15.44 2.95 -9.67
C ARG A 221 14.28 2.98 -8.69
N TYR A 222 14.55 2.60 -7.45
CA TYR A 222 13.55 2.61 -6.36
C TYR A 222 13.73 3.79 -5.43
N GLY A 223 12.73 4.07 -4.62
CA GLY A 223 12.70 5.17 -3.67
C GLY A 223 11.83 6.33 -4.14
N LEU A 224 11.83 7.41 -3.37
CA LEU A 224 11.09 8.62 -3.74
C LEU A 224 11.87 9.42 -4.77
N THR A 225 11.20 10.22 -5.58
CA THR A 225 11.83 11.19 -6.51
C THR A 225 12.72 12.19 -5.77
N THR A 226 12.35 12.52 -4.52
CA THR A 226 13.23 13.23 -3.57
C THR A 226 13.58 12.26 -2.43
N PRO A 227 14.77 11.61 -2.46
CA PRO A 227 15.09 10.52 -1.54
C PRO A 227 15.14 10.96 -0.07
N VAL A 228 14.62 10.11 0.80
CA VAL A 228 14.82 10.23 2.26
C VAL A 228 16.10 9.48 2.63
N LEU A 229 17.22 10.21 2.69
CA LEU A 229 18.54 9.63 3.04
C LEU A 229 18.64 9.40 4.55
N SER A 230 17.85 8.46 5.07
CA SER A 230 17.81 8.16 6.50
C SER A 230 17.33 6.73 6.77
N HIS A 231 17.93 6.10 7.80
CA HIS A 231 17.44 4.85 8.37
C HIS A 231 16.65 5.07 9.67
N ASN A 232 16.47 6.33 10.10
CA ASN A 232 15.67 6.65 11.28
C ASN A 232 14.17 6.48 10.94
N PRO A 233 13.45 5.52 11.55
CA PRO A 233 12.06 5.23 11.22
C PRO A 233 11.12 6.40 11.53
N VAL A 234 11.41 7.22 12.55
CA VAL A 234 10.63 8.44 12.86
C VAL A 234 10.76 9.45 11.72
N ARG A 235 12.00 9.68 11.24
CA ARG A 235 12.23 10.60 10.13
C ARG A 235 11.56 10.11 8.85
N ILE A 236 11.64 8.82 8.57
CA ILE A 236 10.96 8.21 7.42
C ILE A 236 9.44 8.39 7.54
N ALA A 237 8.84 8.06 8.70
CA ALA A 237 7.41 8.10 8.91
C ALA A 237 6.81 9.52 8.78
N PHE A 238 7.56 10.57 9.12
CA PHE A 238 7.05 11.94 9.17
C PHE A 238 7.64 12.87 8.12
N ASN A 239 8.57 12.42 7.26
CA ASN A 239 9.24 13.27 6.28
C ASN A 239 8.25 14.09 5.42
N GLU A 240 7.30 13.41 4.79
CA GLU A 240 6.34 14.05 3.88
C GLU A 240 5.28 14.86 4.65
N TRP A 241 4.91 14.44 5.87
CA TRP A 241 4.03 15.23 6.73
C TRP A 241 4.66 16.57 7.14
N LEU A 242 5.96 16.58 7.42
CA LEU A 242 6.69 17.81 7.74
C LEU A 242 6.82 18.72 6.52
N ALA A 243 7.06 18.15 5.32
CA ALA A 243 7.06 18.86 4.06
C ALA A 243 5.69 19.49 3.78
N LEU A 244 4.62 18.70 3.88
CA LEU A 244 3.24 19.17 3.71
C LEU A 244 2.91 20.31 4.70
N ALA A 245 3.23 20.13 5.98
CA ALA A 245 2.98 21.15 6.99
C ALA A 245 3.72 22.47 6.73
N ARG A 246 4.98 22.40 6.27
CA ARG A 246 5.77 23.56 5.86
C ARG A 246 5.10 24.30 4.69
N ASP A 247 4.69 23.58 3.65
CA ASP A 247 4.12 24.18 2.46
C ASP A 247 2.72 24.76 2.70
N VAL A 248 1.90 24.11 3.55
CA VAL A 248 0.61 24.65 4.00
C VAL A 248 0.80 25.95 4.79
N ARG A 249 1.85 26.03 5.64
CA ARG A 249 2.17 27.27 6.37
C ARG A 249 2.63 28.39 5.45
N ALA A 250 3.39 28.07 4.40
CA ALA A 250 3.87 29.02 3.40
C ALA A 250 2.74 29.52 2.46
N ALA A 251 1.69 28.71 2.26
CA ALA A 251 0.57 29.03 1.37
C ALA A 251 -0.28 30.19 1.91
N ARG A 252 -0.56 31.19 1.06
CA ARG A 252 -1.33 32.37 1.41
C ARG A 252 -2.83 32.14 1.12
N GLY A 253 -3.65 32.21 2.18
CA GLY A 253 -5.11 32.05 2.10
C GLY A 253 -5.57 30.59 2.10
N TRP A 254 -6.84 30.38 2.48
CA TRP A 254 -7.40 29.04 2.70
C TRP A 254 -7.46 28.18 1.42
N ARG A 255 -7.79 28.81 0.26
CA ARG A 255 -7.86 28.09 -1.03
C ARG A 255 -6.50 27.51 -1.44
N ALA A 256 -5.42 28.28 -1.25
CA ALA A 256 -4.06 27.80 -1.53
C ALA A 256 -3.68 26.66 -0.58
N ARG A 257 -4.01 26.75 0.70
CA ARG A 257 -3.76 25.69 1.68
C ARG A 257 -4.50 24.39 1.34
N VAL A 258 -5.79 24.48 0.96
CA VAL A 258 -6.58 23.33 0.50
C VAL A 258 -5.97 22.71 -0.76
N ARG A 259 -5.52 23.52 -1.72
CA ARG A 259 -4.85 23.02 -2.93
C ARG A 259 -3.54 22.30 -2.60
N VAL A 260 -2.75 22.82 -1.66
CA VAL A 260 -1.52 22.15 -1.20
C VAL A 260 -1.81 20.82 -0.52
N MET A 261 -2.88 20.73 0.29
CA MET A 261 -3.22 19.49 1.01
C MET A 261 -3.81 18.40 0.10
N PHE A 262 -4.65 18.78 -0.83
CA PHE A 262 -5.48 17.85 -1.59
C PHE A 262 -5.18 17.85 -3.11
N GLY A 263 -4.26 18.67 -3.57
CA GLY A 263 -3.69 18.59 -4.90
C GLY A 263 -2.68 17.45 -5.02
N PRO A 264 -2.06 17.29 -6.20
CA PRO A 264 -0.98 16.30 -6.40
C PRO A 264 0.22 16.55 -5.48
N PRO A 265 0.93 15.48 -5.09
CA PRO A 265 2.13 15.59 -4.27
C PRO A 265 3.32 16.25 -4.98
#